data_8295303124ffb066ec314465c85033b0
#
_entry.id   8295303124ffb066ec314465c85033b0
#
_cell.length_a   1.000
_cell.length_b   1.000
_cell.length_c   1.000
_cell.angle_alpha   90.00
_cell.angle_beta   90.00
_cell.angle_gamma   90.00
#
_symmetry.space_group_name_H-M   'P 1'
#
loop_
_entity.id
_entity.type
_entity.pdbx_description
1 polymer ?
#
loop_
_entity_poly.entity_id
_entity_poly.type
_entity_poly.pdbx_seq_one_letter_code
_entity_poly.pdbx_strand_id
1 'polypeptide(L)'
;MNNIIVGMGEALWDVLPEGKKIGGAPAHFAYHVSQVGFDSRVVSAVGRDELGEEILKVFNEKKLKMQIEQVDYPTGTVQVTLDDEGVPCYEIKEGVAWDNIPFTDELKRLALSTRAVCFGSLAQRNDVSRATINRFLDTMPDIDGQLKIFDINLRQDFYSKEVLRESFRRCNVLKINDEELVTISRMFGYPGIDLQDKCWILLAKYNLKMLILTCGINGSYVFTPGVVSFQETPKVPVADTVGAGDSFTAAFCASILNGKPVPEAHKLAVEVSAYVCTQSGAMPELPQVLKDRLM
;
A
#
# COMPACT_ATOMS: atom_id res chain seq x y z
N MET A 1 2.81 13.20 -20.44
CA MET A 1 3.47 12.66 -19.25
C MET A 1 3.00 11.22 -19.07
N ASN A 2 3.89 10.31 -18.75
CA ASN A 2 3.49 8.92 -18.48
C ASN A 2 2.64 8.88 -17.20
N ASN A 3 1.45 8.31 -17.30
CA ASN A 3 0.51 8.20 -16.17
C ASN A 3 0.59 6.80 -15.51
N ILE A 4 1.79 6.20 -15.47
CA ILE A 4 1.98 4.88 -14.89
C ILE A 4 2.06 5.00 -13.37
N ILE A 5 1.23 4.22 -12.68
CA ILE A 5 1.22 4.10 -11.23
C ILE A 5 1.51 2.65 -10.85
N VAL A 6 2.38 2.47 -9.88
CA VAL A 6 2.85 1.13 -9.48
C VAL A 6 2.51 0.84 -8.03
N GLY A 7 1.92 -0.32 -7.78
CA GLY A 7 1.90 -0.97 -6.47
C GLY A 7 3.01 -2.01 -6.43
N MET A 8 4.00 -1.90 -5.54
CA MET A 8 5.18 -2.76 -5.52
C MET A 8 5.36 -3.47 -4.19
N GLY A 9 5.43 -4.79 -4.22
CA GLY A 9 5.67 -5.61 -3.04
C GLY A 9 5.05 -7.00 -3.13
N GLU A 10 4.41 -7.45 -2.06
CA GLU A 10 3.84 -8.79 -1.94
C GLU A 10 2.60 -9.00 -2.82
N ALA A 11 2.52 -10.20 -3.40
CA ALA A 11 1.31 -10.81 -3.95
C ALA A 11 1.19 -12.22 -3.37
N LEU A 12 0.05 -12.54 -2.78
CA LEU A 12 -0.10 -13.75 -1.98
C LEU A 12 -1.55 -14.22 -1.91
N TRP A 13 -1.75 -15.38 -1.33
CA TRP A 13 -3.06 -15.89 -0.92
C TRP A 13 -3.23 -15.80 0.59
N ASP A 14 -4.29 -15.15 1.04
CA ASP A 14 -4.82 -15.32 2.39
C ASP A 14 -5.63 -16.62 2.41
N VAL A 15 -5.14 -17.62 3.11
CA VAL A 15 -5.75 -18.96 3.22
C VAL A 15 -6.56 -19.01 4.51
N LEU A 16 -7.87 -18.91 4.36
CA LEU A 16 -8.85 -18.93 5.44
C LEU A 16 -9.51 -20.30 5.53
N PRO A 17 -10.15 -20.67 6.65
CA PRO A 17 -10.88 -21.92 6.78
C PRO A 17 -11.95 -22.15 5.70
N GLU A 18 -12.60 -21.07 5.24
CA GLU A 18 -13.65 -21.08 4.22
C GLU A 18 -13.13 -21.01 2.77
N GLY A 19 -11.83 -20.89 2.57
CA GLY A 19 -11.19 -20.77 1.25
C GLY A 19 -10.08 -19.76 1.19
N LYS A 20 -9.59 -19.45 0.00
CA LYS A 20 -8.51 -18.49 -0.19
C LYS A 20 -9.00 -17.20 -0.83
N LYS A 21 -8.43 -16.07 -0.41
CA LYS A 21 -8.66 -14.75 -0.98
C LYS A 21 -7.34 -14.17 -1.48
N ILE A 22 -7.41 -13.39 -2.56
CA ILE A 22 -6.23 -12.68 -3.06
C ILE A 22 -5.81 -11.59 -2.07
N GLY A 23 -4.55 -11.63 -1.66
CA GLY A 23 -3.93 -10.71 -0.73
C GLY A 23 -2.75 -9.97 -1.35
N GLY A 24 -2.27 -8.97 -0.62
CA GLY A 24 -1.17 -8.12 -1.03
C GLY A 24 -1.59 -6.66 -1.18
N ALA A 25 -1.20 -5.83 -0.23
CA ALA A 25 -1.52 -4.40 -0.23
C ALA A 25 -1.12 -3.68 -1.53
N PRO A 26 0.04 -3.99 -2.17
CA PRO A 26 0.39 -3.39 -3.46
C PRO A 26 -0.58 -3.72 -4.59
N ALA A 27 -1.13 -4.94 -4.62
CA ALA A 27 -2.11 -5.34 -5.62
C ALA A 27 -3.46 -4.66 -5.39
N HIS A 28 -3.89 -4.55 -4.14
CA HIS A 28 -5.12 -3.82 -3.77
C HIS A 28 -5.02 -2.36 -4.18
N PHE A 29 -3.92 -1.69 -3.85
CA PHE A 29 -3.65 -0.32 -4.26
C PHE A 29 -3.71 -0.17 -5.79
N ALA A 30 -2.96 -0.99 -6.53
CA ALA A 30 -2.90 -0.92 -7.98
C ALA A 30 -4.27 -1.16 -8.63
N TYR A 31 -5.06 -2.08 -8.10
CA TYR A 31 -6.41 -2.36 -8.58
C TYR A 31 -7.34 -1.15 -8.42
N HIS A 32 -7.37 -0.52 -7.24
CA HIS A 32 -8.22 0.65 -7.02
C HIS A 32 -7.83 1.83 -7.89
N VAL A 33 -6.53 2.07 -8.09
CA VAL A 33 -6.03 3.10 -9.02
C VAL A 33 -6.42 2.80 -10.46
N SER A 34 -6.40 1.54 -10.89
CA SER A 34 -6.75 1.16 -12.28
C SER A 34 -8.20 1.50 -12.65
N GLN A 35 -9.10 1.54 -11.66
CA GLN A 35 -10.52 1.84 -11.88
C GLN A 35 -10.81 3.32 -12.20
N VAL A 36 -9.83 4.20 -12.04
CA VAL A 36 -9.99 5.65 -12.20
C VAL A 36 -9.09 6.24 -13.31
N GLY A 37 -8.87 5.44 -14.34
CA GLY A 37 -8.31 5.90 -15.62
C GLY A 37 -6.77 5.96 -15.69
N PHE A 38 -6.05 5.52 -14.65
CA PHE A 38 -4.59 5.45 -14.70
C PHE A 38 -4.07 4.12 -15.28
N ASP A 39 -2.90 4.14 -15.90
CA ASP A 39 -2.14 2.94 -16.22
C ASP A 39 -1.49 2.40 -14.94
N SER A 40 -2.28 1.62 -14.17
CA SER A 40 -1.83 1.06 -12.91
C SER A 40 -1.28 -0.35 -13.09
N ARG A 41 -0.18 -0.65 -12.41
CA ARG A 41 0.50 -1.96 -12.49
C ARG A 41 0.90 -2.46 -11.11
N VAL A 42 0.72 -3.76 -10.89
CA VAL A 42 1.30 -4.44 -9.74
C VAL A 42 2.67 -5.00 -10.12
N VAL A 43 3.67 -4.78 -9.26
CA VAL A 43 5.02 -5.33 -9.36
C VAL A 43 5.27 -6.27 -8.20
N SER A 44 5.51 -7.54 -8.51
CA SER A 44 5.73 -8.59 -7.51
C SER A 44 6.49 -9.79 -8.13
N ALA A 45 6.56 -10.89 -7.42
CA ALA A 45 6.92 -12.20 -7.94
C ALA A 45 6.00 -13.29 -7.40
N VAL A 46 5.76 -14.32 -8.20
CA VAL A 46 5.01 -15.53 -7.84
C VAL A 46 5.84 -16.77 -8.18
N GLY A 47 5.49 -17.89 -7.57
CA GLY A 47 6.13 -19.17 -7.86
C GLY A 47 5.73 -19.72 -9.23
N ARG A 48 6.54 -20.69 -9.73
CA ARG A 48 6.18 -21.54 -10.88
C ARG A 48 5.31 -22.70 -10.37
N ASP A 49 4.22 -22.36 -9.70
CA ASP A 49 3.29 -23.29 -9.08
C ASP A 49 1.84 -22.91 -9.38
N GLU A 50 0.91 -23.80 -9.03
CA GLU A 50 -0.51 -23.62 -9.28
C GLU A 50 -1.07 -22.34 -8.61
N LEU A 51 -0.61 -22.03 -7.39
CA LEU A 51 -1.04 -20.82 -6.68
C LEU A 51 -0.59 -19.53 -7.39
N GLY A 52 0.61 -19.56 -7.99
CA GLY A 52 1.12 -18.44 -8.79
C GLY A 52 0.32 -18.24 -10.08
N GLU A 53 0.01 -19.32 -10.79
CA GLU A 53 -0.81 -19.27 -11.99
C GLU A 53 -2.23 -18.74 -11.69
N GLU A 54 -2.81 -19.14 -10.56
CA GLU A 54 -4.10 -18.63 -10.12
C GLU A 54 -4.07 -17.13 -9.77
N ILE A 55 -2.99 -16.62 -9.14
CA ILE A 55 -2.83 -15.16 -8.90
C ILE A 55 -2.83 -14.42 -10.22
N LEU A 56 -2.02 -14.86 -11.19
CA LEU A 56 -1.93 -14.25 -12.52
C LEU A 56 -3.29 -14.25 -13.24
N LYS A 57 -4.04 -15.36 -13.12
CA LYS A 57 -5.38 -15.49 -13.68
C LYS A 57 -6.36 -14.50 -13.03
N VAL A 58 -6.39 -14.40 -11.70
CA VAL A 58 -7.29 -13.47 -10.98
C VAL A 58 -6.97 -12.02 -11.37
N PHE A 59 -5.70 -11.64 -11.48
CA PHE A 59 -5.33 -10.29 -11.88
C PHE A 59 -5.74 -10.00 -13.33
N ASN A 60 -5.61 -10.97 -14.24
CA ASN A 60 -6.11 -10.86 -15.61
C ASN A 60 -7.63 -10.69 -15.67
N GLU A 61 -8.39 -11.49 -14.91
CA GLU A 61 -9.85 -11.39 -14.82
C GLU A 61 -10.29 -10.01 -14.33
N LYS A 62 -9.53 -9.43 -13.37
CA LYS A 62 -9.74 -8.07 -12.86
C LYS A 62 -9.18 -6.98 -13.79
N LYS A 63 -8.60 -7.35 -14.94
CA LYS A 63 -7.96 -6.44 -15.90
C LYS A 63 -6.85 -5.58 -15.29
N LEU A 64 -6.23 -6.07 -14.23
CA LEU A 64 -5.11 -5.42 -13.57
C LEU A 64 -3.82 -5.71 -14.35
N LYS A 65 -3.15 -4.68 -14.85
CA LYS A 65 -1.85 -4.83 -15.47
C LYS A 65 -0.80 -5.22 -14.43
N MET A 66 0.15 -6.04 -14.85
CA MET A 66 1.15 -6.59 -13.94
C MET A 66 2.53 -6.66 -14.59
N GLN A 67 3.55 -6.50 -13.77
CA GLN A 67 4.95 -6.81 -14.02
C GLN A 67 5.34 -7.80 -12.92
N ILE A 68 4.94 -9.05 -13.09
CA ILE A 68 5.14 -10.13 -12.11
C ILE A 68 6.07 -11.17 -12.73
N GLU A 69 7.18 -11.40 -12.05
CA GLU A 69 8.14 -12.43 -12.45
C GLU A 69 7.77 -13.77 -11.80
N GLN A 70 7.90 -14.85 -12.56
CA GLN A 70 7.81 -16.21 -12.02
C GLN A 70 9.20 -16.68 -11.61
N VAL A 71 9.40 -17.00 -10.33
CA VAL A 71 10.67 -17.39 -9.73
C VAL A 71 10.63 -18.81 -9.17
N ASP A 72 11.80 -19.38 -8.87
CA ASP A 72 11.93 -20.75 -8.34
C ASP A 72 11.78 -20.78 -6.80
N TYR A 73 10.79 -20.05 -6.29
CA TYR A 73 10.35 -20.01 -4.90
C TYR A 73 8.84 -20.22 -4.87
N PRO A 74 8.28 -20.81 -3.80
CA PRO A 74 6.84 -21.03 -3.70
C PRO A 74 6.08 -19.69 -3.68
N THR A 75 4.87 -19.68 -4.23
CA THR A 75 3.98 -18.53 -4.13
C THR A 75 3.65 -18.22 -2.68
N GLY A 76 3.64 -16.94 -2.33
CA GLY A 76 3.40 -16.48 -0.97
C GLY A 76 1.99 -16.82 -0.47
N THR A 77 1.91 -17.25 0.78
CA THR A 77 0.65 -17.49 1.48
C THR A 77 0.69 -16.93 2.90
N VAL A 78 -0.47 -16.50 3.37
CA VAL A 78 -0.74 -16.21 4.77
C VAL A 78 -1.76 -17.22 5.25
N GLN A 79 -1.39 -18.05 6.21
CA GLN A 79 -2.32 -19.00 6.83
C GLN A 79 -3.07 -18.25 7.94
N VAL A 80 -4.39 -18.29 7.88
CA VAL A 80 -5.25 -17.71 8.91
C VAL A 80 -5.91 -18.88 9.67
N THR A 81 -5.52 -19.06 10.91
CA THR A 81 -6.10 -20.03 11.81
C THR A 81 -6.81 -19.31 12.95
N LEU A 82 -7.72 -19.99 13.63
CA LEU A 82 -8.32 -19.47 14.85
C LEU A 82 -7.65 -20.16 16.05
N ASP A 83 -7.34 -19.40 17.08
CA ASP A 83 -6.90 -19.97 18.35
C ASP A 83 -8.09 -20.58 19.13
N ASP A 84 -7.82 -21.11 20.33
CA ASP A 84 -8.83 -21.73 21.19
C ASP A 84 -9.94 -20.76 21.65
N GLU A 85 -9.69 -19.45 21.56
CA GLU A 85 -10.63 -18.39 21.90
C GLU A 85 -11.34 -17.83 20.65
N GLY A 86 -11.05 -18.37 19.46
CA GLY A 86 -11.61 -17.93 18.18
C GLY A 86 -10.96 -16.67 17.61
N VAL A 87 -9.80 -16.26 18.14
CA VAL A 87 -9.06 -15.11 17.64
C VAL A 87 -8.22 -15.51 16.42
N PRO A 88 -8.24 -14.73 15.32
CA PRO A 88 -7.42 -15.04 14.14
C PRO A 88 -5.93 -14.94 14.42
N CYS A 89 -5.21 -16.02 14.13
CA CYS A 89 -3.76 -16.09 14.10
C CYS A 89 -3.27 -16.11 12.66
N TYR A 90 -2.34 -15.23 12.34
CA TYR A 90 -1.79 -15.08 10.99
C TYR A 90 -0.37 -15.63 10.94
N GLU A 91 -0.10 -16.55 10.03
CA GLU A 91 1.24 -17.04 9.74
C GLU A 91 1.65 -16.64 8.34
N ILE A 92 2.52 -15.64 8.22
CA ILE A 92 3.05 -15.16 6.94
C ILE A 92 4.26 -16.03 6.59
N LYS A 93 4.16 -16.86 5.56
CA LYS A 93 5.26 -17.76 5.15
C LYS A 93 6.46 -16.96 4.66
N GLU A 94 7.65 -17.42 5.08
CA GLU A 94 8.93 -16.86 4.64
C GLU A 94 9.54 -17.69 3.51
N GLY A 95 10.56 -17.13 2.80
CA GLY A 95 11.24 -17.81 1.71
C GLY A 95 10.36 -18.02 0.48
N VAL A 96 9.46 -17.13 0.23
CA VAL A 96 8.47 -17.19 -0.85
C VAL A 96 8.86 -16.30 -2.04
N ALA A 97 8.10 -16.38 -3.13
CA ALA A 97 8.41 -15.71 -4.38
C ALA A 97 8.54 -14.19 -4.24
N TRP A 98 7.62 -13.51 -3.55
CA TRP A 98 7.70 -12.07 -3.38
C TRP A 98 8.82 -11.59 -2.42
N ASP A 99 9.50 -12.48 -1.72
CA ASP A 99 10.78 -12.20 -1.04
C ASP A 99 11.95 -12.07 -2.04
N ASN A 100 11.74 -12.50 -3.29
CA ASN A 100 12.76 -12.65 -4.33
C ASN A 100 12.38 -11.94 -5.65
N ILE A 101 11.82 -10.74 -5.58
CA ILE A 101 11.48 -9.92 -6.76
C ILE A 101 12.78 -9.50 -7.45
N PRO A 102 13.06 -9.93 -8.71
CA PRO A 102 14.28 -9.57 -9.40
C PRO A 102 14.22 -8.15 -10.00
N PHE A 103 15.35 -7.46 -10.09
CA PHE A 103 15.43 -6.18 -10.79
C PHE A 103 15.83 -6.40 -12.26
N THR A 104 14.83 -6.53 -13.12
CA THR A 104 15.00 -6.75 -14.55
C THR A 104 15.17 -5.43 -15.33
N ASP A 105 15.62 -5.52 -16.60
CA ASP A 105 15.68 -4.34 -17.49
C ASP A 105 14.27 -3.78 -17.80
N GLU A 106 13.25 -4.63 -17.79
CA GLU A 106 11.86 -4.21 -17.93
C GLU A 106 11.40 -3.42 -16.72
N LEU A 107 11.72 -3.90 -15.51
CA LEU A 107 11.44 -3.19 -14.28
C LEU A 107 12.17 -1.84 -14.22
N LYS A 108 13.41 -1.77 -14.73
CA LYS A 108 14.15 -0.52 -14.87
C LYS A 108 13.45 0.47 -15.80
N ARG A 109 12.96 0.00 -16.97
CA ARG A 109 12.20 0.85 -17.91
C ARG A 109 10.89 1.32 -17.29
N LEU A 110 10.20 0.45 -16.54
CA LEU A 110 9.01 0.81 -15.81
C LEU A 110 9.28 1.91 -14.78
N ALA A 111 10.34 1.78 -13.97
CA ALA A 111 10.73 2.78 -12.98
C ALA A 111 10.93 4.17 -13.59
N LEU A 112 11.66 4.25 -14.73
CA LEU A 112 11.89 5.51 -15.47
C LEU A 112 10.59 6.16 -15.99
N SER A 113 9.52 5.39 -16.14
CA SER A 113 8.23 5.85 -16.64
C SER A 113 7.17 6.03 -15.55
N THR A 114 7.50 5.70 -14.30
CA THR A 114 6.55 5.69 -13.18
C THR A 114 6.35 7.10 -12.62
N ARG A 115 5.08 7.52 -12.53
CA ARG A 115 4.68 8.80 -11.93
C ARG A 115 4.41 8.68 -10.43
N ALA A 116 3.84 7.55 -10.00
CA ALA A 116 3.67 7.26 -8.58
C ALA A 116 3.92 5.79 -8.28
N VAL A 117 4.48 5.51 -7.10
CA VAL A 117 4.66 4.17 -6.56
C VAL A 117 4.17 4.11 -5.12
N CYS A 118 3.46 3.03 -4.79
CA CYS A 118 3.12 2.66 -3.41
C CYS A 118 3.85 1.38 -3.05
N PHE A 119 4.54 1.38 -1.91
CA PHE A 119 5.29 0.24 -1.38
C PHE A 119 5.19 0.18 0.15
N GLY A 120 5.36 -1.02 0.70
CA GLY A 120 5.25 -1.27 2.14
C GLY A 120 6.55 -1.75 2.77
N SER A 121 6.50 -2.08 4.07
CA SER A 121 7.62 -2.65 4.80
C SER A 121 7.77 -4.16 4.60
N LEU A 122 6.67 -4.90 4.44
CA LEU A 122 6.64 -6.36 4.47
C LEU A 122 7.52 -6.99 3.37
N ALA A 123 7.40 -6.53 2.13
CA ALA A 123 8.20 -7.05 1.02
C ALA A 123 9.69 -6.66 1.09
N GLN A 124 10.08 -5.87 2.08
CA GLN A 124 11.47 -5.49 2.34
C GLN A 124 12.13 -6.35 3.44
N ARG A 125 11.43 -7.35 3.96
CA ARG A 125 11.98 -8.26 4.99
C ARG A 125 13.16 -9.08 4.48
N ASN A 126 13.16 -9.44 3.19
CA ASN A 126 14.26 -10.14 2.52
C ASN A 126 15.12 -9.18 1.70
N ASP A 127 16.42 -9.41 1.70
CA ASP A 127 17.42 -8.55 1.07
C ASP A 127 17.22 -8.40 -0.44
N VAL A 128 16.80 -9.46 -1.14
CA VAL A 128 16.63 -9.45 -2.59
C VAL A 128 15.53 -8.46 -3.01
N SER A 129 14.32 -8.62 -2.47
CA SER A 129 13.22 -7.72 -2.78
C SER A 129 13.45 -6.32 -2.23
N ARG A 130 14.07 -6.18 -1.05
CA ARG A 130 14.47 -4.87 -0.51
C ARG A 130 15.42 -4.14 -1.45
N ALA A 131 16.46 -4.81 -1.96
CA ALA A 131 17.38 -4.23 -2.92
C ALA A 131 16.68 -3.80 -4.22
N THR A 132 15.75 -4.63 -4.71
CA THR A 132 14.96 -4.34 -5.91
C THR A 132 14.04 -3.13 -5.70
N ILE A 133 13.31 -3.06 -4.57
CA ILE A 133 12.44 -1.92 -4.22
C ILE A 133 13.27 -0.65 -4.13
N ASN A 134 14.38 -0.66 -3.39
CA ASN A 134 15.26 0.49 -3.24
C ASN A 134 15.80 0.96 -4.60
N ARG A 135 16.28 0.02 -5.44
CA ARG A 135 16.78 0.33 -6.78
C ARG A 135 15.69 0.90 -7.70
N PHE A 136 14.45 0.41 -7.58
CA PHE A 136 13.31 0.96 -8.31
C PHE A 136 13.06 2.41 -7.91
N LEU A 137 12.98 2.70 -6.61
CA LEU A 137 12.76 4.03 -6.06
C LEU A 137 13.88 5.01 -6.45
N ASP A 138 15.13 4.53 -6.43
CA ASP A 138 16.32 5.33 -6.80
C ASP A 138 16.42 5.54 -8.33
N THR A 139 15.80 4.67 -9.15
CA THR A 139 15.75 4.77 -10.61
C THR A 139 14.63 5.70 -11.09
N MET A 140 13.57 5.87 -10.30
CA MET A 140 12.49 6.81 -10.65
C MET A 140 13.06 8.22 -10.82
N PRO A 141 12.64 8.97 -11.88
CA PRO A 141 13.09 10.34 -12.06
C PRO A 141 12.66 11.23 -10.89
N ASP A 142 13.47 12.20 -10.53
CA ASP A 142 13.11 13.22 -9.54
C ASP A 142 12.47 14.40 -10.28
N ILE A 143 11.16 14.33 -10.49
CA ILE A 143 10.36 15.35 -11.18
C ILE A 143 9.24 15.85 -10.29
N ASP A 144 8.82 17.09 -10.52
CA ASP A 144 7.70 17.63 -9.76
C ASP A 144 6.40 16.87 -10.01
N GLY A 145 5.59 16.73 -8.98
CA GLY A 145 4.33 15.97 -9.02
C GLY A 145 4.50 14.45 -8.94
N GLN A 146 5.74 13.93 -8.80
CA GLN A 146 5.98 12.51 -8.55
C GLN A 146 5.68 12.13 -7.11
N LEU A 147 5.04 10.96 -6.90
CA LEU A 147 4.71 10.43 -5.59
C LEU A 147 5.44 9.10 -5.33
N LYS A 148 6.22 9.06 -4.26
CA LYS A 148 6.80 7.84 -3.69
C LYS A 148 6.12 7.64 -2.34
N ILE A 149 5.08 6.78 -2.33
CA ILE A 149 4.19 6.57 -1.18
C ILE A 149 4.70 5.37 -0.41
N PHE A 150 5.15 5.59 0.82
CA PHE A 150 5.44 4.53 1.76
C PHE A 150 4.23 4.31 2.67
N ASP A 151 3.45 3.28 2.41
CA ASP A 151 2.43 2.76 3.31
C ASP A 151 3.11 1.77 4.24
N ILE A 152 3.33 2.17 5.49
CA ILE A 152 4.23 1.46 6.41
C ILE A 152 3.82 0.01 6.60
N ASN A 153 2.55 -0.21 6.91
CA ASN A 153 1.87 -1.49 6.95
C ASN A 153 2.67 -2.57 7.69
N LEU A 154 2.99 -2.31 8.97
CA LEU A 154 3.78 -3.22 9.81
C LEU A 154 3.08 -4.56 9.98
N ARG A 155 3.82 -5.64 9.82
CA ARG A 155 3.34 -7.00 10.02
C ARG A 155 4.29 -7.79 10.91
N GLN A 156 3.78 -8.31 12.02
CA GLN A 156 4.57 -9.09 12.98
C GLN A 156 5.91 -8.40 13.28
N ASP A 157 7.02 -9.13 13.18
CA ASP A 157 8.39 -8.61 13.38
C ASP A 157 9.16 -8.47 12.06
N PHE A 158 8.44 -8.46 10.90
CA PHE A 158 9.04 -8.40 9.56
C PHE A 158 9.46 -6.99 9.15
N TYR A 159 9.99 -6.21 10.09
CA TYR A 159 10.53 -4.89 9.85
C TYR A 159 11.72 -4.61 10.76
N SER A 160 12.58 -3.71 10.35
CA SER A 160 13.70 -3.25 11.16
C SER A 160 13.81 -1.73 11.15
N LYS A 161 14.50 -1.19 12.15
CA LYS A 161 14.78 0.24 12.22
C LYS A 161 15.53 0.76 10.99
N GLU A 162 16.36 -0.08 10.38
CA GLU A 162 17.12 0.24 9.17
C GLU A 162 16.20 0.31 7.95
N VAL A 163 15.41 -0.72 7.70
CA VAL A 163 14.44 -0.76 6.60
C VAL A 163 13.50 0.44 6.64
N LEU A 164 12.95 0.74 7.80
CA LEU A 164 12.05 1.87 7.99
C LEU A 164 12.75 3.21 7.73
N ARG A 165 13.97 3.39 8.24
CA ARG A 165 14.76 4.62 8.02
C ARG A 165 15.08 4.83 6.56
N GLU A 166 15.46 3.79 5.85
CA GLU A 166 15.75 3.83 4.41
C GLU A 166 14.51 4.16 3.58
N SER A 167 13.36 3.56 3.95
CA SER A 167 12.08 3.84 3.30
C SER A 167 11.60 5.27 3.54
N PHE A 168 11.72 5.80 4.76
CA PHE A 168 11.42 7.20 5.07
C PHE A 168 12.27 8.20 4.28
N ARG A 169 13.53 7.86 3.98
CA ARG A 169 14.41 8.73 3.18
C ARG A 169 14.09 8.72 1.69
N ARG A 170 13.47 7.65 1.19
CA ARG A 170 13.14 7.48 -0.23
C ARG A 170 11.71 7.91 -0.57
N CYS A 171 10.81 7.90 0.38
CA CYS A 171 9.44 8.36 0.16
C CYS A 171 9.33 9.89 0.25
N ASN A 172 8.29 10.43 -0.40
CA ASN A 172 7.85 11.81 -0.21
C ASN A 172 6.41 11.90 0.30
N VAL A 173 5.72 10.77 0.37
CA VAL A 173 4.42 10.61 1.04
C VAL A 173 4.53 9.42 1.99
N LEU A 174 4.20 9.65 3.26
CA LEU A 174 4.12 8.61 4.27
C LEU A 174 2.66 8.38 4.65
N LYS A 175 2.21 7.12 4.63
CA LYS A 175 0.96 6.73 5.28
C LYS A 175 1.26 5.82 6.45
N ILE A 176 0.62 6.07 7.56
CA ILE A 176 0.83 5.38 8.83
C ILE A 176 -0.49 5.39 9.62
N ASN A 177 -0.77 4.34 10.37
CA ASN A 177 -1.86 4.36 11.33
C ASN A 177 -1.38 4.77 12.73
N ASP A 178 -2.31 4.99 13.66
CA ASP A 178 -2.02 5.47 15.00
C ASP A 178 -1.19 4.47 15.83
N GLU A 179 -1.45 3.18 15.73
CA GLU A 179 -0.69 2.12 16.41
C GLU A 179 0.75 2.03 15.88
N GLU A 180 0.90 2.05 14.57
CA GLU A 180 2.19 2.08 13.90
C GLU A 180 2.99 3.34 14.27
N LEU A 181 2.33 4.50 14.33
CA LEU A 181 2.97 5.76 14.71
C LEU A 181 3.51 5.69 16.14
N VAL A 182 2.77 5.08 17.07
CA VAL A 182 3.25 4.84 18.44
C VAL A 182 4.47 3.91 18.45
N THR A 183 4.41 2.81 17.71
CA THR A 183 5.50 1.83 17.58
C THR A 183 6.76 2.47 17.00
N ILE A 184 6.64 3.22 15.90
CA ILE A 184 7.73 3.94 15.26
C ILE A 184 8.32 5.00 16.20
N SER A 185 7.47 5.76 16.90
CA SER A 185 7.93 6.79 17.82
C SER A 185 8.76 6.22 18.97
N ARG A 186 8.35 5.08 19.52
CA ARG A 186 9.13 4.36 20.55
C ARG A 186 10.44 3.84 19.98
N MET A 187 10.40 3.20 18.80
CA MET A 187 11.59 2.62 18.17
C MET A 187 12.65 3.67 17.84
N PHE A 188 12.25 4.86 17.38
CA PHE A 188 13.17 5.93 16.97
C PHE A 188 13.45 6.97 18.04
N GLY A 189 12.74 6.91 19.18
CA GLY A 189 12.87 7.88 20.27
C GLY A 189 12.34 9.26 19.88
N TYR A 190 11.25 9.33 19.08
CA TYR A 190 10.65 10.61 18.74
C TYR A 190 9.86 11.15 19.91
N PRO A 191 10.13 12.40 20.31
CA PRO A 191 9.33 13.08 21.33
C PRO A 191 7.96 13.43 20.77
N GLY A 192 7.09 13.95 21.60
CA GLY A 192 5.76 14.41 21.24
C GLY A 192 4.74 13.94 22.26
N ILE A 193 3.85 14.85 22.64
CA ILE A 193 2.82 14.60 23.64
C ILE A 193 1.69 13.81 22.99
N ASP A 194 1.31 14.20 21.77
CA ASP A 194 0.23 13.59 21.01
C ASP A 194 0.67 13.03 19.65
N LEU A 195 -0.25 12.44 18.91
CA LEU A 195 0.01 11.84 17.61
C LEU A 195 0.34 12.90 16.54
N GLN A 196 -0.25 14.10 16.63
CA GLN A 196 -0.04 15.16 15.65
C GLN A 196 1.39 15.72 15.75
N ASP A 197 1.91 15.91 16.98
CA ASP A 197 3.30 16.31 17.20
C ASP A 197 4.27 15.34 16.53
N LYS A 198 4.02 14.03 16.68
CA LYS A 198 4.84 12.97 16.07
C LYS A 198 4.77 13.00 14.54
N CYS A 199 3.59 13.29 13.97
CA CYS A 199 3.43 13.48 12.53
C CYS A 199 4.25 14.67 12.02
N TRP A 200 4.24 15.80 12.72
CA TRP A 200 5.04 16.97 12.38
C TRP A 200 6.55 16.70 12.43
N ILE A 201 7.00 15.93 13.43
CA ILE A 201 8.40 15.52 13.55
C ILE A 201 8.80 14.67 12.32
N LEU A 202 8.01 13.67 11.96
CA LEU A 202 8.30 12.82 10.81
C LEU A 202 8.29 13.61 9.50
N LEU A 203 7.28 14.46 9.29
CA LEU A 203 7.13 15.29 8.11
C LEU A 203 8.35 16.20 7.92
N ALA A 204 8.77 16.90 8.98
CA ALA A 204 9.91 17.80 8.92
C ALA A 204 11.24 17.04 8.79
N LYS A 205 11.44 15.96 9.57
CA LYS A 205 12.69 15.21 9.61
C LYS A 205 13.05 14.56 8.29
N TYR A 206 12.06 14.05 7.56
CA TYR A 206 12.24 13.35 6.29
C TYR A 206 11.87 14.21 5.08
N ASN A 207 11.58 15.50 5.27
CA ASN A 207 11.19 16.44 4.22
C ASN A 207 10.04 15.89 3.35
N LEU A 208 9.01 15.33 4.01
CA LEU A 208 7.88 14.75 3.32
C LEU A 208 7.00 15.84 2.71
N LYS A 209 6.47 15.59 1.53
CA LYS A 209 5.41 16.45 0.92
C LYS A 209 4.09 16.28 1.66
N MET A 210 3.79 15.05 2.09
CA MET A 210 2.55 14.70 2.78
C MET A 210 2.78 13.57 3.79
N LEU A 211 2.04 13.61 4.89
CA LEU A 211 1.92 12.51 5.84
C LEU A 211 0.44 12.25 6.10
N ILE A 212 0.01 11.01 5.92
CA ILE A 212 -1.35 10.54 6.17
C ILE A 212 -1.34 9.71 7.45
N LEU A 213 -2.13 10.14 8.44
CA LEU A 213 -2.39 9.40 9.67
C LEU A 213 -3.83 8.90 9.65
N THR A 214 -4.01 7.57 9.71
CA THR A 214 -5.33 6.95 9.87
C THR A 214 -5.52 6.48 11.32
N CYS A 215 -6.70 6.76 11.90
CA CYS A 215 -7.02 6.44 13.31
C CYS A 215 -8.31 5.59 13.39
N GLY A 216 -8.52 4.68 12.45
CA GLY A 216 -9.68 3.80 12.42
C GLY A 216 -10.99 4.57 12.51
N ILE A 217 -11.82 4.27 13.51
CA ILE A 217 -13.10 4.93 13.74
C ILE A 217 -12.99 6.40 14.18
N ASN A 218 -11.79 6.84 14.59
CA ASN A 218 -11.53 8.19 15.09
C ASN A 218 -11.14 9.17 13.96
N GLY A 219 -11.28 8.77 12.71
CA GLY A 219 -10.99 9.63 11.56
C GLY A 219 -9.58 9.48 11.01
N SER A 220 -9.19 10.46 10.23
CA SER A 220 -7.85 10.52 9.62
C SER A 220 -7.38 11.96 9.45
N TYR A 221 -6.08 12.12 9.34
CA TYR A 221 -5.41 13.40 9.14
C TYR A 221 -4.49 13.32 7.91
N VAL A 222 -4.41 14.41 7.16
CA VAL A 222 -3.37 14.61 6.14
C VAL A 222 -2.62 15.88 6.47
N PHE A 223 -1.32 15.75 6.73
CA PHE A 223 -0.41 16.84 7.03
C PHE A 223 0.41 17.18 5.78
N THR A 224 0.53 18.47 5.50
CA THR A 224 1.47 19.03 4.54
C THR A 224 2.16 20.23 5.19
N PRO A 225 3.26 20.79 4.64
CA PRO A 225 3.89 21.98 5.20
C PRO A 225 2.95 23.20 5.41
N GLY A 226 1.83 23.26 4.70
CA GLY A 226 0.92 24.43 4.75
C GLY A 226 -0.52 24.12 5.17
N VAL A 227 -0.91 22.81 5.21
CA VAL A 227 -2.32 22.43 5.45
C VAL A 227 -2.38 21.19 6.33
N VAL A 228 -3.29 21.21 7.28
CA VAL A 228 -3.76 19.98 7.97
C VAL A 228 -5.22 19.77 7.60
N SER A 229 -5.52 18.62 7.03
CA SER A 229 -6.89 18.19 6.74
C SER A 229 -7.29 17.10 7.72
N PHE A 230 -8.45 17.23 8.33
CA PHE A 230 -9.10 16.17 9.13
C PHE A 230 -10.40 15.74 8.49
N GLN A 231 -10.65 14.43 8.50
CA GLN A 231 -11.92 13.83 8.07
C GLN A 231 -12.36 12.81 9.12
N GLU A 232 -13.64 12.88 9.48
CA GLU A 232 -14.27 11.86 10.31
C GLU A 232 -14.45 10.56 9.53
N THR A 233 -14.39 9.42 10.23
CA THR A 233 -14.72 8.12 9.61
C THR A 233 -16.23 7.98 9.50
N PRO A 234 -16.79 7.78 8.29
CA PRO A 234 -18.22 7.57 8.12
C PRO A 234 -18.68 6.28 8.81
N LYS A 235 -19.85 6.35 9.45
CA LYS A 235 -20.50 5.15 10.01
C LYS A 235 -21.19 4.37 8.90
N VAL A 236 -20.67 3.20 8.58
CA VAL A 236 -21.20 2.31 7.55
C VAL A 236 -21.39 0.90 8.11
N PRO A 237 -22.31 0.10 7.56
CA PRO A 237 -22.34 -1.33 7.85
C PRO A 237 -21.07 -2.00 7.37
N VAL A 238 -20.25 -2.53 8.28
CA VAL A 238 -18.98 -3.15 7.95
C VAL A 238 -19.18 -4.62 7.60
N ALA A 239 -18.78 -5.01 6.39
CA ALA A 239 -18.72 -6.40 5.93
C ALA A 239 -17.31 -6.97 6.06
N ASP A 240 -16.28 -6.18 5.70
CA ASP A 240 -14.86 -6.55 5.77
C ASP A 240 -14.03 -5.26 5.91
N THR A 241 -12.89 -5.33 6.59
CA THR A 241 -11.97 -4.18 6.71
C THR A 241 -10.70 -4.35 5.88
N VAL A 242 -10.54 -5.51 5.25
CA VAL A 242 -9.37 -5.79 4.39
C VAL A 242 -9.37 -4.86 3.17
N GLY A 243 -8.22 -4.26 2.89
CA GLY A 243 -8.06 -3.33 1.77
C GLY A 243 -8.58 -1.91 2.01
N ALA A 244 -9.18 -1.60 3.17
CA ALA A 244 -9.65 -0.25 3.50
C ALA A 244 -8.51 0.78 3.43
N GLY A 245 -7.36 0.47 4.03
CA GLY A 245 -6.16 1.31 3.98
C GLY A 245 -5.59 1.45 2.56
N ASP A 246 -5.55 0.36 1.80
CA ASP A 246 -5.01 0.32 0.45
C ASP A 246 -5.88 1.14 -0.52
N SER A 247 -7.20 1.00 -0.40
CA SER A 247 -8.17 1.76 -1.19
C SER A 247 -8.17 3.26 -0.84
N PHE A 248 -7.99 3.60 0.44
CA PHE A 248 -7.76 4.98 0.88
C PHE A 248 -6.53 5.56 0.18
N THR A 249 -5.38 4.85 0.27
CA THR A 249 -4.13 5.31 -0.33
C THR A 249 -4.25 5.45 -1.84
N ALA A 250 -4.94 4.53 -2.51
CA ALA A 250 -5.19 4.56 -3.94
C ALA A 250 -6.06 5.76 -4.37
N ALA A 251 -7.17 5.98 -3.68
CA ALA A 251 -8.08 7.08 -3.98
C ALA A 251 -7.42 8.45 -3.70
N PHE A 252 -6.67 8.57 -2.61
CA PHE A 252 -5.89 9.77 -2.30
C PHE A 252 -4.85 10.05 -3.39
N CYS A 253 -4.04 9.04 -3.75
CA CYS A 253 -3.03 9.15 -4.79
C CYS A 253 -3.65 9.60 -6.13
N ALA A 254 -4.71 8.94 -6.58
CA ALA A 254 -5.40 9.27 -7.82
C ALA A 254 -5.95 10.71 -7.81
N SER A 255 -6.57 11.13 -6.72
CA SER A 255 -7.11 12.48 -6.56
C SER A 255 -6.02 13.56 -6.62
N ILE A 256 -4.90 13.36 -5.93
CA ILE A 256 -3.76 14.29 -5.98
C ILE A 256 -3.17 14.37 -7.39
N LEU A 257 -3.01 13.24 -8.07
CA LEU A 257 -2.48 13.19 -9.43
C LEU A 257 -3.42 13.81 -10.47
N ASN A 258 -4.73 13.84 -10.20
CA ASN A 258 -5.74 14.56 -10.98
C ASN A 258 -5.86 16.04 -10.59
N GLY A 259 -4.96 16.56 -9.73
CA GLY A 259 -4.87 17.98 -9.39
C GLY A 259 -5.86 18.46 -8.33
N LYS A 260 -6.52 17.55 -7.62
CA LYS A 260 -7.42 17.93 -6.54
C LYS A 260 -6.65 18.48 -5.33
N PRO A 261 -7.18 19.48 -4.64
CA PRO A 261 -6.59 19.99 -3.40
C PRO A 261 -6.64 18.92 -2.30
N VAL A 262 -5.67 18.96 -1.39
CA VAL A 262 -5.51 17.95 -0.32
C VAL A 262 -6.79 17.69 0.47
N PRO A 263 -7.59 18.68 0.91
CA PRO A 263 -8.83 18.40 1.64
C PRO A 263 -9.88 17.64 0.82
N GLU A 264 -9.97 17.89 -0.48
CA GLU A 264 -10.88 17.17 -1.38
C GLU A 264 -10.39 15.75 -1.63
N ALA A 265 -9.10 15.56 -1.93
CA ALA A 265 -8.48 14.27 -2.10
C ALA A 265 -8.65 13.39 -0.83
N HIS A 266 -8.48 14.00 0.35
CA HIS A 266 -8.66 13.33 1.64
C HIS A 266 -10.11 12.87 1.84
N LYS A 267 -11.08 13.76 1.57
CA LYS A 267 -12.50 13.40 1.67
C LYS A 267 -12.87 12.23 0.75
N LEU A 268 -12.41 12.25 -0.51
CA LEU A 268 -12.66 11.16 -1.46
C LEU A 268 -12.00 9.85 -1.03
N ALA A 269 -10.79 9.90 -0.47
CA ALA A 269 -10.12 8.73 0.06
C ALA A 269 -10.89 8.07 1.21
N VAL A 270 -11.44 8.87 2.13
CA VAL A 270 -12.31 8.41 3.22
C VAL A 270 -13.59 7.76 2.69
N GLU A 271 -14.25 8.38 1.70
CA GLU A 271 -15.48 7.86 1.10
C GLU A 271 -15.25 6.53 0.39
N VAL A 272 -14.13 6.39 -0.36
CA VAL A 272 -13.77 5.13 -1.04
C VAL A 272 -13.45 4.04 -0.03
N SER A 273 -12.65 4.34 0.99
CA SER A 273 -12.32 3.40 2.06
C SER A 273 -13.58 2.92 2.80
N ALA A 274 -14.48 3.83 3.13
CA ALA A 274 -15.75 3.49 3.76
C ALA A 274 -16.62 2.59 2.86
N TYR A 275 -16.68 2.86 1.55
CA TYR A 275 -17.38 1.99 0.60
C TYR A 275 -16.76 0.59 0.57
N VAL A 276 -15.42 0.48 0.48
CA VAL A 276 -14.73 -0.82 0.47
C VAL A 276 -15.05 -1.61 1.73
N CYS A 277 -15.12 -0.97 2.90
CA CYS A 277 -15.52 -1.65 4.14
C CYS A 277 -16.95 -2.24 4.09
N THR A 278 -17.83 -1.77 3.22
CA THR A 278 -19.18 -2.34 3.05
C THR A 278 -19.22 -3.57 2.14
N GLN A 279 -18.09 -3.92 1.51
CA GLN A 279 -17.99 -5.00 0.54
C GLN A 279 -17.21 -6.20 1.10
N SER A 280 -17.38 -7.37 0.50
CA SER A 280 -16.55 -8.53 0.84
C SER A 280 -15.24 -8.50 0.06
N GLY A 281 -14.12 -8.60 0.77
CA GLY A 281 -12.77 -8.63 0.21
C GLY A 281 -12.24 -7.26 -0.21
N ALA A 282 -10.94 -7.19 -0.50
CA ALA A 282 -10.18 -5.96 -0.66
C ALA A 282 -10.28 -5.29 -2.03
N MET A 283 -10.84 -5.96 -3.03
CA MET A 283 -10.83 -5.50 -4.44
C MET A 283 -12.25 -5.43 -5.03
N PRO A 284 -13.22 -4.73 -4.41
CA PRO A 284 -14.53 -4.54 -5.01
C PRO A 284 -14.47 -3.55 -6.17
N GLU A 285 -15.42 -3.66 -7.09
CA GLU A 285 -15.62 -2.64 -8.10
C GLU A 285 -16.23 -1.37 -7.47
N LEU A 286 -15.61 -0.22 -7.75
CA LEU A 286 -16.12 1.06 -7.25
C LEU A 286 -17.36 1.49 -8.04
N PRO A 287 -18.36 2.10 -7.38
CA PRO A 287 -19.49 2.72 -8.06
C PRO A 287 -19.03 3.81 -9.03
N GLN A 288 -19.73 3.95 -10.16
CA GLN A 288 -19.37 4.93 -11.19
C GLN A 288 -19.31 6.36 -10.64
N VAL A 289 -20.22 6.71 -9.72
CA VAL A 289 -20.24 8.03 -9.06
C VAL A 289 -18.95 8.32 -8.30
N LEU A 290 -18.35 7.31 -7.64
CA LEU A 290 -17.06 7.51 -6.97
C LEU A 290 -15.92 7.61 -8.00
N LYS A 291 -15.94 6.78 -9.05
CA LYS A 291 -14.94 6.84 -10.14
C LYS A 291 -14.93 8.23 -10.79
N ASP A 292 -16.10 8.77 -11.16
CA ASP A 292 -16.23 10.09 -11.81
C ASP A 292 -15.72 11.23 -10.92
N ARG A 293 -15.91 11.11 -9.61
CA ARG A 293 -15.44 12.13 -8.65
C ARG A 293 -13.93 12.06 -8.39
N LEU A 294 -13.31 10.91 -8.59
CA LEU A 294 -11.86 10.73 -8.44
C LEU A 294 -11.09 11.21 -9.68
N MET A 295 -11.71 11.15 -10.85
CA MET A 295 -11.20 11.70 -12.11
C MET A 295 -11.38 13.24 -12.18
#